data_21c6668285b56ed8b7dac4b0a2c16e31
#
_entry.id   21c6668285b56ed8b7dac4b0a2c16e31
#
_cell.length_a   1.000
_cell.length_b   1.000
_cell.length_c   1.000
_cell.angle_alpha   90.00
_cell.angle_beta   90.00
_cell.angle_gamma   90.00
#
_symmetry.space_group_name_H-M   'P 1'
#
loop_
_entity.id
_entity.type
_entity.pdbx_description
1 polymer ?
#
loop_
_entity_poly.entity_id
_entity_poly.type
_entity_poly.pdbx_seq_one_letter_code
_entity_poly.pdbx_strand_id
1 'polypeptide(L)'
;LMFFKDSVRGLQPGAPVEFRGIRLGTVSKVPFFAPNMRQTFNDDYRIPVLIRIEPERLKMQLGENADVVEHLGELLKRGLRGSLKTGNLVTGALYVDLDFYPNTPAITGIREFNGYQIIPTVSGGLAQIQQRLMEALDKINKLPLNPMIEQATSTLSESQRTMKNLQTTLDSMNKILASQSMQ
;
A
#
# COMPACT_ATOMS: atom_id res chain seq x y z
N LEU A 1 8.11 -6.83 -20.30
CA LEU A 1 7.39 -5.57 -20.45
C LEU A 1 6.64 -5.26 -19.16
N MET A 2 6.58 -3.99 -18.79
CA MET A 2 5.89 -3.50 -17.58
C MET A 2 5.02 -2.31 -17.95
N PHE A 3 3.93 -2.10 -17.21
CA PHE A 3 3.01 -0.98 -17.44
C PHE A 3 2.78 -0.23 -16.14
N PHE A 4 3.31 0.97 -16.02
CA PHE A 4 3.22 1.79 -14.82
C PHE A 4 2.06 2.79 -14.90
N LYS A 5 1.32 2.95 -13.79
CA LYS A 5 0.35 4.03 -13.59
C LYS A 5 1.04 5.29 -13.04
N ASP A 6 2.14 5.09 -12.33
CA ASP A 6 2.92 6.16 -11.74
C ASP A 6 3.72 6.92 -12.80
N SER A 7 4.10 8.16 -12.48
CA SER A 7 4.99 8.93 -13.32
C SER A 7 6.35 8.26 -13.46
N VAL A 8 6.80 8.08 -14.68
CA VAL A 8 8.15 7.56 -15.01
C VAL A 8 9.19 8.67 -15.15
N ARG A 9 8.88 9.89 -14.69
CA ARG A 9 9.81 11.02 -14.75
C ARG A 9 11.08 10.70 -13.97
N GLY A 10 12.21 10.74 -14.65
CA GLY A 10 13.51 10.33 -14.08
C GLY A 10 13.93 8.91 -14.41
N LEU A 11 13.05 8.08 -14.99
CA LEU A 11 13.41 6.77 -15.52
C LEU A 11 13.97 6.93 -16.94
N GLN A 12 15.18 6.43 -17.17
CA GLN A 12 15.86 6.52 -18.45
C GLN A 12 16.25 5.13 -18.98
N PRO A 13 16.42 4.98 -20.31
CA PRO A 13 17.12 3.82 -20.84
C PRO A 13 18.48 3.63 -20.17
N GLY A 14 18.83 2.39 -19.83
CA GLY A 14 20.02 2.08 -19.04
C GLY A 14 19.84 2.10 -17.53
N ALA A 15 18.73 2.63 -17.01
CA ALA A 15 18.42 2.59 -15.59
C ALA A 15 18.42 1.11 -15.09
N PRO A 16 18.90 0.85 -13.86
CA PRO A 16 18.96 -0.49 -13.34
C PRO A 16 17.58 -1.14 -13.21
N VAL A 17 17.53 -2.45 -13.41
CA VAL A 17 16.46 -3.34 -12.97
C VAL A 17 17.04 -4.21 -11.88
N GLU A 18 16.51 -4.09 -10.67
CA GLU A 18 17.05 -4.74 -9.48
C GLU A 18 16.02 -5.65 -8.82
N PHE A 19 16.48 -6.69 -8.19
CA PHE A 19 15.71 -7.52 -7.28
C PHE A 19 16.37 -7.44 -5.90
N ARG A 20 15.73 -6.76 -4.97
CA ARG A 20 16.24 -6.55 -3.60
C ARG A 20 17.69 -6.03 -3.57
N GLY A 21 18.00 -5.05 -4.42
CA GLY A 21 19.33 -4.46 -4.52
C GLY A 21 20.32 -5.21 -5.42
N ILE A 22 19.94 -6.37 -5.96
CA ILE A 22 20.77 -7.12 -6.91
C ILE A 22 20.36 -6.75 -8.33
N ARG A 23 21.28 -6.21 -9.10
CA ARG A 23 21.04 -5.83 -10.49
C ARG A 23 20.84 -7.07 -11.35
N LEU A 24 19.65 -7.17 -11.95
CA LEU A 24 19.29 -8.27 -12.87
C LEU A 24 19.33 -7.84 -14.34
N GLY A 25 19.31 -6.54 -14.60
CA GLY A 25 19.24 -6.03 -15.96
C GLY A 25 19.13 -4.52 -16.02
N THR A 26 18.55 -4.04 -17.11
CA THR A 26 18.38 -2.59 -17.39
C THR A 26 17.06 -2.30 -18.05
N VAL A 27 16.62 -1.06 -17.91
CA VAL A 27 15.54 -0.48 -18.74
C VAL A 27 16.05 -0.36 -20.17
N SER A 28 15.38 -0.99 -21.11
CA SER A 28 15.74 -0.93 -22.53
C SER A 28 15.14 0.29 -23.22
N LYS A 29 13.83 0.51 -23.02
CA LYS A 29 13.10 1.63 -23.64
C LYS A 29 11.95 2.07 -22.73
N VAL A 30 11.63 3.36 -22.78
CA VAL A 30 10.41 3.93 -22.19
C VAL A 30 9.63 4.59 -23.33
N PRO A 31 8.86 3.82 -24.11
CA PRO A 31 8.09 4.36 -25.22
C PRO A 31 6.93 5.21 -24.68
N PHE A 32 6.66 6.32 -25.34
CA PHE A 32 5.53 7.18 -24.99
C PHE A 32 4.18 6.50 -25.25
N PHE A 33 4.13 5.58 -26.22
CA PHE A 33 2.92 4.92 -26.63
C PHE A 33 3.22 3.52 -27.17
N ALA A 34 2.34 2.57 -26.89
CA ALA A 34 2.35 1.26 -27.51
C ALA A 34 1.06 1.09 -28.34
N PRO A 35 1.14 0.61 -29.61
CA PRO A 35 -0.04 0.33 -30.40
C PRO A 35 -1.00 -0.61 -29.66
N ASN A 36 -2.31 -0.40 -29.82
CA ASN A 36 -3.39 -1.20 -29.21
C ASN A 36 -3.47 -1.18 -27.67
N MET A 37 -2.69 -0.33 -27.02
CA MET A 37 -2.66 -0.24 -25.55
C MET A 37 -4.01 0.16 -24.96
N ARG A 38 -4.74 1.09 -25.59
CA ARG A 38 -6.06 1.53 -25.14
C ARG A 38 -7.08 0.39 -25.12
N GLN A 39 -7.11 -0.40 -26.18
CA GLN A 39 -8.02 -1.56 -26.28
C GLN A 39 -7.67 -2.64 -25.26
N THR A 40 -6.39 -2.80 -24.96
CA THR A 40 -5.88 -3.84 -24.07
C THR A 40 -6.14 -3.53 -22.60
N PHE A 41 -6.11 -2.25 -22.22
CA PHE A 41 -6.23 -1.82 -20.81
C PHE A 41 -7.50 -1.00 -20.52
N ASN A 42 -8.55 -1.11 -21.35
CA ASN A 42 -9.84 -0.42 -21.15
C ASN A 42 -9.67 1.07 -20.85
N ASP A 43 -8.91 1.78 -21.69
CA ASP A 43 -8.56 3.22 -21.52
C ASP A 43 -7.82 3.57 -20.21
N ASP A 44 -7.32 2.57 -19.47
CA ASP A 44 -6.44 2.83 -18.32
C ASP A 44 -5.05 3.27 -18.83
N TYR A 45 -4.77 4.57 -18.69
CA TYR A 45 -3.52 5.16 -19.17
C TYR A 45 -2.34 4.65 -18.35
N ARG A 46 -1.53 3.79 -18.98
CA ARG A 46 -0.31 3.25 -18.39
C ARG A 46 0.88 3.56 -19.28
N ILE A 47 2.02 3.72 -18.67
CA ILE A 47 3.27 4.00 -19.37
C ILE A 47 4.01 2.68 -19.54
N PRO A 48 4.22 2.21 -20.80
CA PRO A 48 4.96 0.99 -21.05
C PRO A 48 6.46 1.20 -20.79
N VAL A 49 7.08 0.25 -20.13
CA VAL A 49 8.52 0.21 -19.88
C VAL A 49 9.04 -1.15 -20.31
N LEU A 50 9.91 -1.16 -21.31
CA LEU A 50 10.58 -2.36 -21.76
C LEU A 50 11.88 -2.54 -20.97
N ILE A 51 12.00 -3.65 -20.28
CA ILE A 51 13.21 -4.02 -19.54
C ILE A 51 13.93 -5.15 -20.28
N ARG A 52 15.24 -5.20 -20.10
CA ARG A 52 16.10 -6.30 -20.53
C ARG A 52 16.68 -6.95 -19.28
N ILE A 53 16.36 -8.23 -19.07
CA ILE A 53 16.99 -9.04 -18.03
C ILE A 53 18.24 -9.68 -18.64
N GLU A 54 19.31 -9.72 -17.89
CA GLU A 54 20.57 -10.36 -18.27
C GLU A 54 20.55 -11.81 -17.79
N PRO A 55 20.37 -12.81 -18.69
CA PRO A 55 20.19 -14.21 -18.26
C PRO A 55 21.36 -14.77 -17.47
N GLU A 56 22.57 -14.32 -17.78
CA GLU A 56 23.80 -14.75 -17.09
C GLU A 56 23.79 -14.38 -15.60
N ARG A 57 23.27 -13.20 -15.27
CA ARG A 57 23.12 -12.77 -13.88
C ARG A 57 22.07 -13.58 -13.13
N LEU A 58 21.04 -13.98 -13.84
CA LEU A 58 19.97 -14.82 -13.28
C LEU A 58 20.47 -16.27 -13.06
N LYS A 59 21.22 -16.83 -14.00
CA LYS A 59 21.82 -18.16 -13.89
C LYS A 59 22.80 -18.29 -12.73
N MET A 60 23.59 -17.24 -12.46
CA MET A 60 24.49 -17.20 -11.28
C MET A 60 23.70 -17.32 -9.96
N GLN A 61 22.44 -16.91 -9.95
CA GLN A 61 21.59 -16.92 -8.75
C GLN A 61 20.68 -18.17 -8.66
N LEU A 62 20.21 -18.68 -9.80
CA LEU A 62 19.23 -19.76 -9.88
C LEU A 62 19.83 -21.11 -10.29
N GLY A 63 21.09 -21.13 -10.74
CA GLY A 63 21.76 -22.31 -11.30
C GLY A 63 21.74 -22.35 -12.83
N GLU A 64 22.74 -23.03 -13.41
CA GLU A 64 23.01 -23.03 -14.86
C GLU A 64 21.86 -23.59 -15.72
N ASN A 65 21.00 -24.45 -15.16
CA ASN A 65 19.94 -25.14 -15.89
C ASN A 65 18.56 -24.47 -15.71
N ALA A 66 18.47 -23.28 -15.14
CA ALA A 66 17.20 -22.62 -14.92
C ALA A 66 16.63 -22.07 -16.24
N ASP A 67 15.45 -22.56 -16.67
CA ASP A 67 14.67 -21.90 -17.71
C ASP A 67 14.08 -20.61 -17.13
N VAL A 68 14.63 -19.49 -17.59
CA VAL A 68 14.26 -18.14 -17.11
C VAL A 68 12.77 -17.85 -17.34
N VAL A 69 12.18 -18.36 -18.42
CA VAL A 69 10.77 -18.09 -18.78
C VAL A 69 9.83 -18.87 -17.87
N GLU A 70 10.13 -20.15 -17.64
CA GLU A 70 9.35 -21.00 -16.75
C GLU A 70 9.42 -20.49 -15.29
N HIS A 71 10.63 -20.17 -14.82
CA HIS A 71 10.84 -19.60 -13.50
C HIS A 71 10.16 -18.24 -13.30
N LEU A 72 10.16 -17.38 -14.34
CA LEU A 72 9.44 -16.12 -14.26
C LEU A 72 7.95 -16.35 -14.05
N GLY A 73 7.34 -17.32 -14.73
CA GLY A 73 5.94 -17.70 -14.54
C GLY A 73 5.61 -18.09 -13.09
N GLU A 74 6.47 -18.86 -12.46
CA GLU A 74 6.33 -19.25 -11.05
C GLU A 74 6.52 -18.06 -10.10
N LEU A 75 7.53 -17.23 -10.32
CA LEU A 75 7.77 -16.04 -9.53
C LEU A 75 6.59 -15.06 -9.59
N LEU A 76 5.98 -14.91 -10.77
CA LEU A 76 4.79 -14.10 -10.96
C LEU A 76 3.59 -14.64 -10.16
N LYS A 77 3.40 -15.97 -10.12
CA LYS A 77 2.36 -16.61 -9.30
C LYS A 77 2.60 -16.38 -7.80
N ARG A 78 3.86 -16.35 -7.38
CA ARG A 78 4.28 -16.07 -5.99
C ARG A 78 4.20 -14.59 -5.61
N GLY A 79 3.77 -13.73 -6.53
CA GLY A 79 3.57 -12.31 -6.27
C GLY A 79 4.73 -11.41 -6.69
N LEU A 80 5.62 -11.86 -7.59
CA LEU A 80 6.65 -10.97 -8.15
C LEU A 80 5.99 -9.81 -8.88
N ARG A 81 6.36 -8.58 -8.50
CA ARG A 81 5.87 -7.32 -9.09
C ARG A 81 7.02 -6.37 -9.26
N GLY A 82 6.82 -5.41 -10.18
CA GLY A 82 7.75 -4.30 -10.33
C GLY A 82 7.21 -3.01 -9.76
N SER A 83 8.08 -2.21 -9.21
CA SER A 83 7.79 -0.86 -8.75
C SER A 83 8.87 0.11 -9.21
N LEU A 84 8.55 1.41 -9.21
CA LEU A 84 9.54 2.46 -9.42
C LEU A 84 10.05 2.93 -8.08
N LYS A 85 11.37 3.00 -7.95
CA LYS A 85 12.04 3.55 -6.76
C LYS A 85 13.02 4.64 -7.15
N THR A 86 13.23 5.58 -6.25
CA THR A 86 14.21 6.64 -6.42
C THR A 86 15.59 6.12 -6.03
N GLY A 87 16.48 6.06 -6.99
CA GLY A 87 17.88 5.68 -6.77
C GLY A 87 18.74 6.82 -6.27
N ASN A 88 18.39 8.06 -6.67
CA ASN A 88 19.08 9.26 -6.24
C ASN A 88 18.06 10.38 -6.00
N LEU A 89 17.96 10.82 -4.75
CA LEU A 89 17.00 11.86 -4.32
C LEU A 89 17.33 13.25 -4.88
N VAL A 90 18.61 13.51 -5.14
CA VAL A 90 19.04 14.84 -5.65
C VAL A 90 18.69 15.00 -7.12
N THR A 91 18.94 13.96 -7.93
CA THR A 91 18.68 14.00 -9.37
C THR A 91 17.28 13.56 -9.74
N GLY A 92 16.56 12.90 -8.82
CA GLY A 92 15.27 12.29 -9.09
C GLY A 92 15.36 11.06 -10.00
N ALA A 93 16.55 10.48 -10.17
CA ALA A 93 16.74 9.30 -11.01
C ALA A 93 15.99 8.11 -10.45
N LEU A 94 15.17 7.48 -11.32
CA LEU A 94 14.40 6.30 -10.99
C LEU A 94 15.08 5.04 -11.51
N TYR A 95 14.77 3.93 -10.84
CA TYR A 95 15.10 2.57 -11.29
C TYR A 95 13.90 1.65 -11.10
N VAL A 96 13.94 0.47 -11.72
CA VAL A 96 12.92 -0.56 -11.56
C VAL A 96 13.35 -1.51 -10.47
N ASP A 97 12.53 -1.63 -9.44
CA ASP A 97 12.70 -2.60 -8.36
C ASP A 97 11.70 -3.75 -8.51
N LEU A 98 12.20 -4.96 -8.49
CA LEU A 98 11.42 -6.19 -8.48
C LEU A 98 11.40 -6.73 -7.06
N ASP A 99 10.21 -7.03 -6.53
CA ASP A 99 10.08 -7.69 -5.23
C ASP A 99 8.79 -8.51 -5.17
N PHE A 100 8.66 -9.32 -4.12
CA PHE A 100 7.45 -10.10 -3.88
C PHE A 100 6.43 -9.30 -3.07
N TYR A 101 5.20 -9.24 -3.61
CA TYR A 101 4.05 -8.61 -3.01
C TYR A 101 2.91 -9.65 -2.86
N PRO A 102 2.99 -10.54 -1.85
CA PRO A 102 2.08 -11.69 -1.73
C PRO A 102 0.62 -11.30 -1.54
N ASN A 103 0.37 -10.10 -0.99
CA ASN A 103 -1.00 -9.60 -0.75
C ASN A 103 -1.60 -8.85 -1.95
N THR A 104 -0.93 -8.87 -3.11
CA THR A 104 -1.51 -8.29 -4.33
C THR A 104 -2.42 -9.31 -5.01
N PRO A 105 -3.52 -8.85 -5.64
CA PRO A 105 -4.40 -9.75 -6.38
C PRO A 105 -3.62 -10.62 -7.37
N ALA A 106 -4.07 -11.86 -7.52
CA ALA A 106 -3.53 -12.73 -8.56
C ALA A 106 -3.64 -12.04 -9.92
N ILE A 107 -2.73 -12.36 -10.83
CA ILE A 107 -2.74 -11.80 -12.19
C ILE A 107 -3.97 -12.38 -12.92
N THR A 108 -5.04 -11.64 -12.92
CA THR A 108 -6.20 -11.88 -13.78
C THR A 108 -6.06 -10.96 -14.98
N GLY A 109 -5.56 -11.47 -16.12
CA GLY A 109 -5.46 -10.64 -17.32
C GLY A 109 -4.33 -11.03 -18.26
N ILE A 110 -3.96 -10.09 -19.10
CA ILE A 110 -3.04 -10.25 -20.21
C ILE A 110 -1.64 -10.55 -19.68
N ARG A 111 -1.14 -11.74 -20.03
CA ARG A 111 0.21 -12.19 -19.64
C ARG A 111 1.28 -11.82 -20.66
N GLU A 112 0.86 -11.51 -21.87
CA GLU A 112 1.73 -11.18 -22.99
C GLU A 112 1.16 -10.02 -23.80
N PHE A 113 2.02 -9.13 -24.26
CA PHE A 113 1.66 -8.01 -25.11
C PHE A 113 2.74 -7.80 -26.16
N ASN A 114 2.34 -7.84 -27.44
CA ASN A 114 3.25 -7.71 -28.59
C ASN A 114 4.49 -8.63 -28.52
N GLY A 115 4.32 -9.90 -28.10
CA GLY A 115 5.42 -10.86 -27.98
C GLY A 115 6.29 -10.71 -26.73
N TYR A 116 5.93 -9.80 -25.82
CA TYR A 116 6.66 -9.61 -24.56
C TYR A 116 5.83 -10.09 -23.38
N GLN A 117 6.44 -10.88 -22.51
CA GLN A 117 5.82 -11.24 -21.25
C GLN A 117 5.64 -10.00 -20.35
N ILE A 118 4.48 -9.90 -19.72
CA ILE A 118 4.16 -8.80 -18.82
C ILE A 118 4.53 -9.16 -17.39
N ILE A 119 5.34 -8.29 -16.77
CA ILE A 119 5.55 -8.28 -15.32
C ILE A 119 4.61 -7.22 -14.76
N PRO A 120 3.64 -7.60 -13.91
CA PRO A 120 2.74 -6.65 -13.29
C PRO A 120 3.46 -5.67 -12.39
N THR A 121 2.90 -4.48 -12.25
CA THR A 121 3.46 -3.43 -11.44
C THR A 121 2.59 -3.10 -10.24
N VAL A 122 3.22 -2.58 -9.22
CA VAL A 122 2.58 -1.94 -8.07
C VAL A 122 3.04 -0.50 -8.00
N SER A 123 2.21 0.39 -7.48
CA SER A 123 2.59 1.79 -7.28
C SER A 123 3.75 1.91 -6.32
N GLY A 124 4.66 2.84 -6.59
CA GLY A 124 5.83 3.11 -5.74
C GLY A 124 5.43 3.49 -4.31
N GLY A 125 6.32 3.21 -3.36
CA GLY A 125 6.04 3.33 -1.92
C GLY A 125 5.50 4.71 -1.49
N LEU A 126 5.97 5.81 -2.10
CA LEU A 126 5.51 7.16 -1.76
C LEU A 126 4.03 7.37 -2.13
N ALA A 127 3.61 6.93 -3.32
CA ALA A 127 2.22 7.02 -3.75
C ALA A 127 1.29 6.18 -2.84
N GLN A 128 1.74 5.00 -2.44
CA GLN A 128 0.99 4.17 -1.48
C GLN A 128 0.88 4.82 -0.10
N ILE A 129 1.94 5.46 0.38
CA ILE A 129 1.91 6.18 1.67
C ILE A 129 0.92 7.34 1.60
N GLN A 130 0.95 8.14 0.53
CA GLN A 130 0.01 9.23 0.33
C GLN A 130 -1.44 8.73 0.29
N GLN A 131 -1.71 7.66 -0.45
CA GLN A 131 -3.04 7.06 -0.52
C GLN A 131 -3.51 6.57 0.86
N ARG A 132 -2.67 5.82 1.59
CA ARG A 132 -3.00 5.33 2.93
C ARG A 132 -3.21 6.47 3.92
N LEU A 133 -2.45 7.55 3.81
CA LEU A 133 -2.63 8.74 4.63
C LEU A 133 -3.99 9.41 4.33
N MET A 134 -4.35 9.57 3.06
CA MET A 134 -5.66 10.10 2.68
C MET A 134 -6.81 9.22 3.16
N GLU A 135 -6.69 7.90 3.01
CA GLU A 135 -7.68 6.94 3.54
C GLU A 135 -7.81 7.02 5.06
N ALA A 136 -6.69 7.19 5.77
CA ALA A 136 -6.70 7.37 7.23
C ALA A 136 -7.37 8.67 7.64
N LEU A 137 -7.06 9.78 6.96
CA LEU A 137 -7.70 11.08 7.20
C LEU A 137 -9.20 11.04 6.90
N ASP A 138 -9.60 10.38 5.81
CA ASP A 138 -11.02 10.21 5.46
C ASP A 138 -11.76 9.37 6.51
N LYS A 139 -11.14 8.33 7.05
CA LYS A 139 -11.69 7.56 8.17
C LYS A 139 -11.86 8.42 9.43
N ILE A 140 -10.87 9.24 9.76
CA ILE A 140 -10.95 10.15 10.92
C ILE A 140 -12.08 11.17 10.72
N ASN A 141 -12.18 11.76 9.53
CA ASN A 141 -13.24 12.73 9.22
C ASN A 141 -14.64 12.12 9.21
N LYS A 142 -14.76 10.82 8.95
CA LYS A 142 -16.03 10.09 8.99
C LYS A 142 -16.38 9.55 10.38
N LEU A 143 -15.49 9.66 11.36
CA LEU A 143 -15.82 9.28 12.73
C LEU A 143 -16.91 10.22 13.27
N PRO A 144 -18.02 9.67 13.78
CA PRO A 144 -19.08 10.47 14.38
C PRO A 144 -18.65 10.98 15.76
N LEU A 145 -17.79 12.00 15.79
CA LEU A 145 -17.24 12.55 17.03
C LEU A 145 -18.33 13.21 17.88
N ASN A 146 -19.33 13.85 17.24
CA ASN A 146 -20.41 14.52 17.96
C ASN A 146 -21.22 13.56 18.85
N PRO A 147 -21.73 12.41 18.37
CA PRO A 147 -22.44 11.47 19.25
C PRO A 147 -21.54 10.87 20.35
N MET A 148 -20.26 10.71 20.11
CA MET A 148 -19.33 10.23 21.15
C MET A 148 -19.14 11.27 22.27
N ILE A 149 -19.04 12.54 21.92
CA ILE A 149 -18.94 13.65 22.90
C ILE A 149 -20.26 13.79 23.67
N GLU A 150 -21.41 13.72 23.02
CA GLU A 150 -22.72 13.75 23.66
C GLU A 150 -22.90 12.58 24.64
N GLN A 151 -22.51 11.38 24.26
CA GLN A 151 -22.62 10.19 25.09
C GLN A 151 -21.67 10.25 26.29
N ALA A 152 -20.43 10.77 26.12
CA ALA A 152 -19.50 11.00 27.22
C ALA A 152 -20.06 12.05 28.20
N THR A 153 -20.64 13.14 27.69
CA THR A 153 -21.23 14.21 28.50
C THR A 153 -22.47 13.72 29.28
N SER A 154 -23.33 12.91 28.66
CA SER A 154 -24.49 12.31 29.32
C SER A 154 -24.06 11.35 30.44
N THR A 155 -23.09 10.49 30.18
CA THR A 155 -22.53 9.57 31.21
C THR A 155 -21.93 10.32 32.40
N LEU A 156 -21.21 11.42 32.15
CA LEU A 156 -20.68 12.26 33.20
C LEU A 156 -21.79 12.92 34.04
N SER A 157 -22.85 13.41 33.39
CA SER A 157 -23.99 14.04 34.08
C SER A 157 -24.78 13.04 34.92
N GLU A 158 -24.98 11.80 34.44
CA GLU A 158 -25.60 10.73 35.20
C GLU A 158 -24.75 10.29 36.40
N SER A 159 -23.44 10.22 36.22
CA SER A 159 -22.50 9.93 37.30
C SER A 159 -22.55 10.99 38.41
N GLN A 160 -22.59 12.28 38.04
CA GLN A 160 -22.77 13.39 38.98
C GLN A 160 -24.09 13.30 39.75
N ARG A 161 -25.17 12.97 39.05
CA ARG A 161 -26.50 12.79 39.64
C ARG A 161 -26.53 11.62 40.62
N THR A 162 -25.89 10.52 40.28
CA THR A 162 -25.77 9.35 41.19
C THR A 162 -24.98 9.69 42.41
N MET A 163 -23.87 10.43 42.29
CA MET A 163 -23.05 10.88 43.42
C MET A 163 -23.83 11.78 44.36
N LYS A 164 -24.62 12.73 43.82
CA LYS A 164 -25.49 13.61 44.59
C LYS A 164 -26.57 12.85 45.35
N ASN A 165 -27.19 11.83 44.71
CA ASN A 165 -28.18 10.98 45.35
C ASN A 165 -27.57 10.14 46.51
N LEU A 166 -26.35 9.60 46.31
CA LEU A 166 -25.62 8.91 47.35
C LEU A 166 -25.34 9.85 48.56
N GLN A 167 -24.93 11.07 48.28
CA GLN A 167 -24.65 12.07 49.33
C GLN A 167 -25.92 12.40 50.11
N THR A 168 -27.07 12.59 49.45
CA THR A 168 -28.36 12.82 50.10
C THR A 168 -28.79 11.62 50.92
N THR A 169 -28.55 10.39 50.45
CA THR A 169 -28.85 9.16 51.19
C THR A 169 -28.00 9.04 52.45
N LEU A 170 -26.71 9.34 52.35
CA LEU A 170 -25.78 9.34 53.50
C LEU A 170 -26.19 10.38 54.54
N ASP A 171 -26.58 11.57 54.12
CA ASP A 171 -27.06 12.62 55.00
C ASP A 171 -28.34 12.21 55.71
N SER A 172 -29.25 11.55 55.03
CA SER A 172 -30.51 11.01 55.58
C SER A 172 -30.21 9.89 56.61
N MET A 173 -29.28 8.98 56.30
CA MET A 173 -28.85 7.94 57.25
C MET A 173 -28.21 8.55 58.48
N ASN A 174 -27.36 9.55 58.36
CA ASN A 174 -26.74 10.23 59.50
C ASN A 174 -27.79 10.91 60.38
N LYS A 175 -28.83 11.53 59.82
CA LYS A 175 -29.94 12.10 60.58
C LYS A 175 -30.71 11.06 61.37
N ILE A 176 -30.99 9.89 60.76
CA ILE A 176 -31.70 8.79 61.45
C ILE A 176 -30.84 8.25 62.60
N LEU A 177 -29.55 8.03 62.38
CA LEU A 177 -28.63 7.57 63.45
C LEU A 177 -28.48 8.56 64.56
N ALA A 178 -28.42 9.86 64.26
CA ALA A 178 -28.38 10.91 65.29
C ALA A 178 -29.71 11.00 66.09
N SER A 179 -30.85 10.72 65.49
CA SER A 179 -32.12 10.70 66.21
C SER A 179 -32.30 9.48 67.09
N GLN A 180 -31.65 8.36 66.82
CA GLN A 180 -31.69 7.14 67.66
C GLN A 180 -30.72 7.20 68.84
N SER A 181 -29.71 8.06 68.81
CA SER A 181 -28.74 8.20 69.91
C SER A 181 -29.20 9.18 71.00
N MET A 182 -30.38 9.78 70.88
CA MET A 182 -30.96 10.70 71.85
C MET A 182 -32.17 10.10 72.60
N GLN A 183 -32.39 8.83 72.54
CA GLN A 183 -33.32 8.06 73.41
C GLN A 183 -32.49 7.14 74.35
#